data_149a669786c88c6f4377490e5295899f
#
_entry.id   149a669786c88c6f4377490e5295899f
#
_cell.length_a   1.000
_cell.length_b   1.000
_cell.length_c   1.000
_cell.angle_alpha   90.00
_cell.angle_beta   90.00
_cell.angle_gamma   90.00
#
_symmetry.space_group_name_H-M   'P 1'
#
loop_
_entity.id
_entity.type
_entity.pdbx_description
1 polymer ?
#
loop_
_entity_poly.entity_id
_entity_poly.type
_entity_poly.pdbx_seq_one_letter_code
_entity_poly.pdbx_strand_id
1 'polypeptide(L)'
;FRSNVPEDAKCAIKIVKGGAELEKKYAKDYHMVVLEAPRASQEMIFESMFAVGGFSSNVARSMEIITYLNTNAELRNLVLYGIEGVNYTLDENGQVVRTENNNYWMDINKTGNAFIAYSEVGTDPDIWSYGAKQNRDATVDLLLGFTFKGEKVNTASIRKIQEISDSVKARIDACKNYEELNALMDQLMIELRSQSNTDIRDYT
;
A
#
# COMPACT_ATOMS: atom_id res chain seq x y z
N PHE A 1 18.61 -13.66 -10.00
CA PHE A 1 17.43 -13.02 -9.39
C PHE A 1 17.63 -13.00 -7.87
N ARG A 2 17.53 -11.84 -7.24
CA ARG A 2 17.59 -11.72 -5.77
C ARG A 2 16.33 -11.01 -5.30
N SER A 3 15.61 -11.61 -4.37
CA SER A 3 14.39 -11.04 -3.77
C SER A 3 14.69 -9.93 -2.75
N ASN A 4 15.89 -9.94 -2.17
CA ASN A 4 16.36 -8.95 -1.20
C ASN A 4 17.57 -8.21 -1.76
N VAL A 5 17.31 -7.16 -2.53
CA VAL A 5 18.35 -6.23 -2.99
C VAL A 5 18.33 -5.05 -2.03
N PRO A 6 19.49 -4.63 -1.46
CA PRO A 6 19.57 -3.40 -0.67
C PRO A 6 18.98 -2.22 -1.44
N GLU A 7 18.33 -1.30 -0.74
CA GLU A 7 17.62 -0.19 -1.37
C GLU A 7 18.54 0.71 -2.18
N ASP A 8 19.78 0.82 -1.77
CA ASP A 8 20.88 1.61 -2.37
C ASP A 8 21.67 0.86 -3.46
N ALA A 9 21.37 -0.42 -3.68
CA ALA A 9 22.08 -1.21 -4.68
C ALA A 9 21.77 -0.72 -6.10
N LYS A 10 22.81 -0.49 -6.90
CA LYS A 10 22.70 -0.19 -8.33
C LYS A 10 22.35 -1.47 -9.08
N CYS A 11 21.18 -1.50 -9.66
CA CYS A 11 20.68 -2.60 -10.47
C CYS A 11 20.43 -2.13 -11.89
N ALA A 12 20.61 -3.00 -12.90
CA ALA A 12 20.27 -2.68 -14.28
C ALA A 12 18.75 -2.54 -14.47
N ILE A 13 17.97 -3.34 -13.75
CA ILE A 13 16.49 -3.31 -13.73
C ILE A 13 16.05 -3.42 -12.28
N LYS A 14 15.13 -2.56 -11.86
CA LYS A 14 14.52 -2.58 -10.53
C LYS A 14 13.01 -2.58 -10.67
N ILE A 15 12.34 -3.57 -10.08
CA ILE A 15 10.88 -3.62 -10.00
C ILE A 15 10.49 -3.22 -8.58
N VAL A 16 9.64 -2.21 -8.47
CA VAL A 16 9.18 -1.67 -7.19
C VAL A 16 7.67 -1.53 -7.18
N LYS A 17 7.05 -1.70 -6.02
CA LYS A 17 5.64 -1.39 -5.79
C LYS A 17 5.57 -0.01 -5.13
N GLY A 18 4.73 0.86 -5.64
CA GLY A 18 4.50 2.18 -5.04
C GLY A 18 3.80 3.14 -5.99
N GLY A 19 3.70 4.38 -5.58
CA GLY A 19 2.99 5.45 -6.27
C GLY A 19 3.91 6.55 -6.80
N ALA A 20 3.39 7.75 -6.85
CA ALA A 20 4.02 8.95 -7.40
C ALA A 20 5.39 9.28 -6.78
N GLU A 21 5.55 9.00 -5.49
CA GLU A 21 6.79 9.26 -4.75
C GLU A 21 7.98 8.46 -5.31
N LEU A 22 7.73 7.28 -5.84
CA LEU A 22 8.79 6.43 -6.41
C LEU A 22 9.25 6.92 -7.78
N GLU A 23 8.35 7.48 -8.58
CA GLU A 23 8.70 8.03 -9.89
C GLU A 23 9.79 9.09 -9.72
N LYS A 24 9.61 10.03 -8.83
CA LYS A 24 10.59 11.10 -8.57
C LYS A 24 11.86 10.58 -7.89
N LYS A 25 11.73 9.65 -6.94
CA LYS A 25 12.86 9.03 -6.25
C LYS A 25 13.84 8.37 -7.22
N TYR A 26 13.32 7.71 -8.25
CA TYR A 26 14.14 6.93 -9.18
C TYR A 26 14.36 7.60 -10.54
N ALA A 27 13.67 8.69 -10.88
CA ALA A 27 13.75 9.35 -12.19
C ALA A 27 15.15 9.84 -12.57
N LYS A 28 16.03 10.09 -11.58
CA LYS A 28 17.42 10.51 -11.84
C LYS A 28 18.31 9.37 -12.34
N ASP A 29 18.04 8.14 -11.92
CA ASP A 29 18.89 6.98 -12.15
C ASP A 29 18.28 5.95 -13.09
N TYR A 30 16.95 5.98 -13.28
CA TYR A 30 16.20 4.97 -14.03
C TYR A 30 15.17 5.58 -14.96
N HIS A 31 14.97 4.94 -16.10
CA HIS A 31 13.78 5.18 -16.92
C HIS A 31 12.61 4.39 -16.33
N MET A 32 11.56 5.08 -15.92
CA MET A 32 10.40 4.48 -15.27
C MET A 32 9.37 3.98 -16.29
N VAL A 33 8.90 2.76 -16.07
CA VAL A 33 7.80 2.16 -16.85
C VAL A 33 6.77 1.62 -15.90
N VAL A 34 5.54 2.08 -16.02
CA VAL A 34 4.40 1.55 -15.25
C VAL A 34 3.99 0.22 -15.87
N LEU A 35 4.19 -0.87 -15.16
CA LEU A 35 3.82 -2.22 -15.60
C LEU A 35 2.36 -2.53 -15.30
N GLU A 36 1.85 -2.05 -14.18
CA GLU A 36 0.47 -2.23 -13.76
C GLU A 36 -0.11 -0.88 -13.30
N ALA A 37 -1.25 -0.53 -13.88
CA ALA A 37 -1.98 0.68 -13.47
C ALA A 37 -2.48 0.56 -12.02
N PRO A 38 -2.68 1.69 -11.31
CA PRO A 38 -3.28 1.68 -9.99
C PRO A 38 -4.59 0.93 -9.99
N ARG A 39 -4.80 0.09 -8.97
CA ARG A 39 -6.02 -0.72 -8.80
C ARG A 39 -6.65 -0.42 -7.44
N ALA A 40 -7.95 -0.14 -7.42
CA ALA A 40 -8.72 -0.02 -6.20
C ALA A 40 -9.22 -1.40 -5.77
N SER A 41 -8.50 -2.07 -4.87
CA SER A 41 -8.89 -3.34 -4.27
C SER A 41 -9.46 -3.13 -2.87
N GLN A 42 -10.21 -4.10 -2.37
CA GLN A 42 -10.74 -4.08 -1.00
C GLN A 42 -9.61 -4.02 0.04
N GLU A 43 -8.52 -4.72 -0.20
CA GLU A 43 -7.34 -4.71 0.66
C GLU A 43 -6.75 -3.30 0.77
N MET A 44 -6.54 -2.62 -0.35
CA MET A 44 -6.00 -1.24 -0.37
C MET A 44 -6.92 -0.23 0.33
N ILE A 45 -8.25 -0.38 0.16
CA ILE A 45 -9.22 0.51 0.82
C ILE A 45 -9.18 0.31 2.34
N PHE A 46 -8.97 -0.92 2.82
CA PHE A 46 -8.96 -1.23 4.24
C PHE A 46 -7.57 -1.15 4.89
N GLU A 47 -6.51 -0.92 4.13
CA GLU A 47 -5.14 -0.82 4.65
C GLU A 47 -4.96 0.32 5.66
N SER A 48 -5.68 1.44 5.48
CA SER A 48 -5.62 2.60 6.37
C SER A 48 -7.01 3.12 6.67
N MET A 49 -7.59 2.70 7.80
CA MET A 49 -8.91 3.14 8.24
C MET A 49 -8.89 3.63 9.68
N PHE A 50 -9.73 4.63 9.95
CA PHE A 50 -10.10 4.99 11.30
C PHE A 50 -11.31 4.18 11.76
N ALA A 51 -11.30 3.78 13.02
CA ALA A 51 -12.45 3.14 13.65
C ALA A 51 -12.74 3.76 15.00
N VAL A 52 -14.02 3.84 15.35
CA VAL A 52 -14.45 4.20 16.69
C VAL A 52 -14.66 2.91 17.49
N GLY A 53 -14.00 2.81 18.66
CA GLY A 53 -14.17 1.67 19.54
C GLY A 53 -15.60 1.48 20.00
N GLY A 54 -16.11 0.24 20.03
CA GLY A 54 -17.48 -0.08 20.45
C GLY A 54 -17.79 0.29 21.91
N PHE A 55 -16.76 0.52 22.72
CA PHE A 55 -16.86 0.99 24.11
C PHE A 55 -16.74 2.52 24.27
N SER A 56 -16.67 3.27 23.17
CA SER A 56 -16.62 4.72 23.23
C SER A 56 -17.88 5.30 23.85
N SER A 57 -17.72 6.11 24.90
CA SER A 57 -18.83 6.82 25.55
C SER A 57 -19.36 7.98 24.72
N ASN A 58 -18.63 8.41 23.68
CA ASN A 58 -19.02 9.54 22.84
C ASN A 58 -18.66 9.30 21.36
N VAL A 59 -19.42 8.43 20.73
CA VAL A 59 -19.23 8.06 19.31
C VAL A 59 -19.34 9.29 18.39
N ALA A 60 -20.30 10.19 18.65
CA ALA A 60 -20.49 11.39 17.82
C ALA A 60 -19.24 12.28 17.83
N ARG A 61 -18.65 12.53 19.00
CA ARG A 61 -17.42 13.33 19.12
C ARG A 61 -16.22 12.63 18.47
N SER A 62 -16.12 11.32 18.59
CA SER A 62 -15.07 10.54 17.92
C SER A 62 -15.18 10.65 16.39
N MET A 63 -16.39 10.55 15.85
CA MET A 63 -16.63 10.72 14.42
C MET A 63 -16.33 12.14 13.94
N GLU A 64 -16.64 13.16 14.75
CA GLU A 64 -16.33 14.56 14.47
C GLU A 64 -14.80 14.76 14.33
N ILE A 65 -14.01 14.20 15.25
CA ILE A 65 -12.55 14.27 15.19
C ILE A 65 -12.02 13.59 13.92
N ILE A 66 -12.53 12.40 13.59
CA ILE A 66 -12.15 11.70 12.34
C ILE A 66 -12.50 12.55 11.13
N THR A 67 -13.65 13.19 11.13
CA THR A 67 -14.07 14.10 10.05
C THR A 67 -13.09 15.26 9.91
N TYR A 68 -12.72 15.90 11.01
CA TYR A 68 -11.77 17.01 10.98
C TYR A 68 -10.39 16.60 10.48
N LEU A 69 -9.88 15.43 10.86
CA LEU A 69 -8.61 14.91 10.34
C LEU A 69 -8.61 14.69 8.82
N ASN A 70 -9.81 14.57 8.23
CA ASN A 70 -9.96 14.36 6.79
C ASN A 70 -10.41 15.58 6.00
N THR A 71 -10.82 16.69 6.70
CA THR A 71 -11.37 17.88 6.05
C THR A 71 -10.72 19.18 6.48
N ASN A 72 -10.02 19.22 7.61
CA ASN A 72 -9.36 20.41 8.14
C ASN A 72 -7.85 20.30 7.98
N ALA A 73 -7.28 21.09 7.06
CA ALA A 73 -5.85 21.05 6.74
C ALA A 73 -4.96 21.47 7.94
N GLU A 74 -5.39 22.42 8.75
CA GLU A 74 -4.63 22.89 9.91
C GLU A 74 -4.45 21.75 10.94
N LEU A 75 -5.57 21.13 11.34
CA LEU A 75 -5.54 19.99 12.26
C LEU A 75 -4.75 18.82 11.65
N ARG A 76 -4.93 18.58 10.35
CA ARG A 76 -4.22 17.50 9.65
C ARG A 76 -2.71 17.69 9.70
N ASN A 77 -2.22 18.90 9.41
CA ASN A 77 -0.80 19.22 9.43
C ASN A 77 -0.24 19.26 10.86
N LEU A 78 -1.01 19.74 11.84
CA LEU A 78 -0.63 19.69 13.25
C LEU A 78 -0.40 18.24 13.71
N VAL A 79 -1.31 17.31 13.37
CA VAL A 79 -1.18 15.89 13.74
C VAL A 79 -0.04 15.21 12.97
N LEU A 80 0.20 15.57 11.71
CA LEU A 80 1.23 14.93 10.90
C LEU A 80 2.64 15.46 11.21
N TYR A 81 2.79 16.77 11.33
CA TYR A 81 4.09 17.43 11.39
C TYR A 81 4.42 18.04 12.75
N GLY A 82 3.42 18.18 13.63
CA GLY A 82 3.58 18.87 14.90
C GLY A 82 3.36 20.38 14.78
N ILE A 83 4.10 21.16 15.56
CA ILE A 83 3.95 22.62 15.69
C ILE A 83 4.93 23.32 14.75
N GLU A 84 4.41 24.22 13.91
CA GLU A 84 5.22 25.09 13.06
C GLU A 84 6.14 26.00 13.89
N GLY A 85 7.38 26.18 13.44
CA GLY A 85 8.41 26.90 14.17
C GLY A 85 9.10 26.08 15.26
N VAL A 86 8.55 24.91 15.65
CA VAL A 86 9.13 24.00 16.65
C VAL A 86 9.59 22.69 15.98
N ASN A 87 8.66 22.00 15.35
CA ASN A 87 8.93 20.69 14.72
C ASN A 87 9.26 20.82 13.23
N TYR A 88 8.72 21.84 12.57
CA TYR A 88 8.96 22.11 11.16
C TYR A 88 8.84 23.61 10.85
N THR A 89 9.31 24.01 9.68
CA THR A 89 9.06 25.30 9.04
C THR A 89 8.57 25.07 7.62
N LEU A 90 8.00 26.09 6.99
CA LEU A 90 7.67 26.05 5.56
C LEU A 90 8.73 26.78 4.76
N ASP A 91 9.11 26.23 3.61
CA ASP A 91 9.96 26.88 2.64
C ASP A 91 9.18 27.89 1.76
N GLU A 92 9.85 28.49 0.78
CA GLU A 92 9.26 29.47 -0.15
C GLU A 92 8.13 28.87 -1.02
N ASN A 93 8.11 27.54 -1.17
CA ASN A 93 7.11 26.80 -1.94
C ASN A 93 5.96 26.27 -1.06
N GLY A 94 6.00 26.55 0.24
CA GLY A 94 5.03 26.04 1.20
C GLY A 94 5.24 24.55 1.53
N GLN A 95 6.44 24.02 1.29
CA GLN A 95 6.81 22.64 1.63
C GLN A 95 7.42 22.59 3.04
N VAL A 96 7.14 21.47 3.72
CA VAL A 96 7.63 21.24 5.08
C VAL A 96 9.14 20.94 5.06
N VAL A 97 9.86 21.71 5.85
CA VAL A 97 11.26 21.47 6.24
C VAL A 97 11.28 21.08 7.70
N ARG A 98 11.66 19.83 8.01
CA ARG A 98 11.74 19.37 9.40
C ARG A 98 12.96 19.99 10.11
N THR A 99 12.79 20.38 11.37
CA THR A 99 13.89 20.89 12.17
C THR A 99 14.87 19.77 12.54
N GLU A 100 16.16 20.10 12.72
CA GLU A 100 17.22 19.12 13.03
C GLU A 100 16.95 18.30 14.30
N ASN A 101 16.33 18.90 15.30
CA ASN A 101 15.98 18.27 16.59
C ASN A 101 14.56 17.72 16.64
N ASN A 102 13.93 17.47 15.49
CA ASN A 102 12.56 17.01 15.46
C ASN A 102 12.46 15.52 15.79
N ASN A 103 11.93 15.20 16.97
CA ASN A 103 11.61 13.84 17.38
C ASN A 103 10.15 13.46 17.09
N TYR A 104 9.36 14.38 16.49
CA TYR A 104 7.97 14.13 16.14
C TYR A 104 7.86 13.55 14.74
N TRP A 105 7.31 12.35 14.65
CA TRP A 105 7.06 11.68 13.37
C TRP A 105 5.73 10.92 13.39
N MET A 106 4.93 11.12 12.37
CA MET A 106 3.70 10.38 12.12
C MET A 106 3.66 9.91 10.66
N ASP A 107 3.08 8.74 10.45
CA ASP A 107 2.90 8.19 9.11
C ASP A 107 1.76 8.93 8.38
N ILE A 108 2.06 9.50 7.22
CA ILE A 108 1.09 10.23 6.42
C ILE A 108 -0.13 9.39 6.04
N ASN A 109 0.05 8.09 5.83
CA ASN A 109 -1.01 7.18 5.43
C ASN A 109 -1.92 6.77 6.60
N LYS A 110 -1.51 7.05 7.85
CA LYS A 110 -2.22 6.63 9.07
C LYS A 110 -2.80 7.77 9.89
N THR A 111 -2.73 8.99 9.39
CA THR A 111 -3.11 10.19 10.14
C THR A 111 -4.24 11.00 9.52
N GLY A 112 -4.86 10.51 8.46
CA GLY A 112 -6.00 11.16 7.78
C GLY A 112 -5.75 11.40 6.30
N ASN A 113 -6.55 12.29 5.71
CA ASN A 113 -6.49 12.59 4.28
C ASN A 113 -5.14 13.23 3.89
N ALA A 114 -4.33 12.52 3.11
CA ALA A 114 -3.03 13.00 2.64
C ALA A 114 -3.16 14.21 1.68
N PHE A 115 -4.25 14.31 0.92
CA PHE A 115 -4.43 15.35 -0.10
C PHE A 115 -4.63 16.76 0.44
N ILE A 116 -4.84 16.93 1.75
CA ILE A 116 -4.93 18.23 2.42
C ILE A 116 -3.70 18.52 3.29
N ALA A 117 -2.70 17.64 3.30
CA ALA A 117 -1.45 17.85 4.00
C ALA A 117 -0.47 18.65 3.16
N TYR A 118 0.47 19.35 3.80
CA TYR A 118 1.62 19.92 3.12
C TYR A 118 2.48 18.81 2.51
N SER A 119 3.18 19.11 1.42
CA SER A 119 4.25 18.25 0.90
C SER A 119 5.56 18.52 1.63
N GLU A 120 6.45 17.53 1.71
CA GLU A 120 7.77 17.71 2.31
C GLU A 120 8.80 18.10 1.24
N VAL A 121 9.83 18.88 1.63
CA VAL A 121 10.98 19.17 0.78
C VAL A 121 11.63 17.87 0.30
N GLY A 122 11.93 17.82 -0.99
CA GLY A 122 12.44 16.60 -1.65
C GLY A 122 11.35 15.76 -2.31
N THR A 123 10.07 16.04 -2.04
CA THR A 123 8.94 15.50 -2.81
C THR A 123 8.48 16.52 -3.87
N ASP A 124 7.64 16.08 -4.81
CA ASP A 124 7.02 16.99 -5.76
C ASP A 124 6.05 17.92 -5.04
N PRO A 125 6.09 19.25 -5.23
CA PRO A 125 5.06 20.15 -4.72
C PRO A 125 3.65 19.73 -5.16
N ASP A 126 3.52 19.16 -6.37
CA ASP A 126 2.25 18.71 -6.95
C ASP A 126 1.93 17.22 -6.67
N ILE A 127 2.63 16.56 -5.74
CA ILE A 127 2.48 15.13 -5.46
C ILE A 127 1.02 14.74 -5.18
N TRP A 128 0.27 15.61 -4.53
CA TRP A 128 -1.15 15.35 -4.20
C TRP A 128 -2.06 15.40 -5.43
N SER A 129 -1.78 16.30 -6.37
CA SER A 129 -2.50 16.36 -7.65
C SER A 129 -2.27 15.10 -8.46
N TYR A 130 -1.02 14.62 -8.50
CA TYR A 130 -0.67 13.36 -9.15
C TYR A 130 -1.32 12.15 -8.46
N GLY A 131 -1.26 12.07 -7.13
CA GLY A 131 -1.92 11.01 -6.37
C GLY A 131 -3.44 11.00 -6.55
N ALA A 132 -4.09 12.17 -6.58
CA ALA A 132 -5.51 12.29 -6.86
C ALA A 132 -5.86 11.82 -8.29
N LYS A 133 -4.99 12.10 -9.27
CA LYS A 133 -5.13 11.57 -10.62
C LYS A 133 -5.01 10.05 -10.64
N GLN A 134 -4.02 9.48 -9.98
CA GLN A 134 -3.88 8.02 -9.87
C GLN A 134 -5.12 7.37 -9.26
N ASN A 135 -5.71 7.96 -8.21
CA ASN A 135 -6.94 7.46 -7.60
C ASN A 135 -8.14 7.51 -8.56
N ARG A 136 -8.26 8.57 -9.37
CA ARG A 136 -9.34 8.67 -10.37
C ARG A 136 -9.17 7.68 -11.52
N ASP A 137 -7.93 7.46 -11.94
CA ASP A 137 -7.59 6.59 -13.07
C ASP A 137 -7.46 5.13 -12.65
N ALA A 138 -7.57 4.82 -11.35
CA ALA A 138 -7.45 3.46 -10.82
C ALA A 138 -8.55 2.55 -11.37
N THR A 139 -8.15 1.38 -11.81
CA THR A 139 -9.10 0.32 -12.19
C THR A 139 -9.71 -0.30 -10.95
N VAL A 140 -11.02 -0.47 -10.95
CA VAL A 140 -11.73 -1.11 -9.84
C VAL A 140 -11.54 -2.62 -9.94
N ASP A 141 -11.13 -3.24 -8.83
CA ASP A 141 -11.06 -4.70 -8.74
C ASP A 141 -12.47 -5.30 -8.89
N LEU A 142 -12.59 -6.34 -9.70
CA LEU A 142 -13.87 -7.04 -9.92
C LEU A 142 -14.45 -7.62 -8.63
N LEU A 143 -13.62 -7.90 -7.64
CA LEU A 143 -14.02 -8.44 -6.35
C LEU A 143 -14.23 -7.35 -5.28
N LEU A 144 -14.15 -6.05 -5.66
CA LEU A 144 -14.39 -4.97 -4.72
C LEU A 144 -15.82 -5.03 -4.17
N GLY A 145 -15.93 -5.08 -2.83
CA GLY A 145 -17.22 -5.23 -2.14
C GLY A 145 -17.75 -6.66 -2.09
N PHE A 146 -17.06 -7.61 -2.71
CA PHE A 146 -17.42 -9.02 -2.58
C PHE A 146 -17.05 -9.53 -1.18
N THR A 147 -18.04 -10.01 -0.45
CA THR A 147 -17.84 -10.64 0.85
C THR A 147 -18.13 -12.12 0.75
N PHE A 148 -17.13 -12.92 1.00
CA PHE A 148 -17.26 -14.35 0.97
C PHE A 148 -17.92 -14.85 2.28
N LYS A 149 -19.09 -15.49 2.15
CA LYS A 149 -19.76 -16.15 3.28
C LYS A 149 -19.25 -17.59 3.40
N GLY A 150 -18.31 -17.81 4.31
CA GLY A 150 -17.57 -19.06 4.46
C GLY A 150 -18.36 -20.27 4.96
N GLU A 151 -19.67 -20.16 5.19
CA GLU A 151 -20.48 -21.24 5.79
C GLU A 151 -20.58 -22.51 4.93
N LYS A 152 -20.28 -22.39 3.63
CA LYS A 152 -20.38 -23.49 2.66
C LYS A 152 -19.06 -23.85 2.00
N VAL A 153 -17.93 -23.36 2.52
CA VAL A 153 -16.64 -23.53 1.86
C VAL A 153 -15.86 -24.68 2.47
N ASN A 154 -15.19 -25.42 1.59
CA ASN A 154 -14.23 -26.43 2.01
C ASN A 154 -13.02 -25.74 2.67
N THR A 155 -13.04 -25.64 3.99
CA THR A 155 -11.97 -25.02 4.77
C THR A 155 -10.61 -25.74 4.62
N ALA A 156 -10.61 -27.00 4.22
CA ALA A 156 -9.39 -27.77 3.98
C ALA A 156 -8.66 -27.28 2.71
N SER A 157 -9.40 -27.00 1.62
CA SER A 157 -8.81 -26.43 0.40
C SER A 157 -8.27 -25.01 0.63
N ILE A 158 -8.99 -24.16 1.36
CA ILE A 158 -8.52 -22.82 1.71
C ILE A 158 -7.21 -22.90 2.50
N ARG A 159 -7.15 -23.76 3.52
CA ARG A 159 -5.93 -23.96 4.31
C ARG A 159 -4.78 -24.41 3.43
N LYS A 160 -5.01 -25.32 2.50
CA LYS A 160 -3.98 -25.82 1.62
C LYS A 160 -3.48 -24.76 0.62
N ILE A 161 -4.39 -23.93 0.09
CA ILE A 161 -4.01 -22.77 -0.73
C ILE A 161 -3.16 -21.79 0.06
N GLN A 162 -3.52 -21.53 1.32
CA GLN A 162 -2.74 -20.67 2.21
C GLN A 162 -1.34 -21.25 2.47
N GLU A 163 -1.23 -22.54 2.78
CA GLU A 163 0.06 -23.23 2.99
C GLU A 163 0.95 -23.14 1.73
N ILE A 164 0.38 -23.30 0.53
CA ILE A 164 1.09 -23.12 -0.72
C ILE A 164 1.57 -21.68 -0.82
N SER A 165 0.70 -20.69 -0.63
CA SER A 165 1.01 -19.26 -0.69
C SER A 165 2.15 -18.88 0.25
N ASP A 166 2.09 -19.34 1.50
CA ASP A 166 3.10 -19.04 2.53
C ASP A 166 4.47 -19.66 2.17
N SER A 167 4.47 -20.77 1.42
CA SER A 167 5.70 -21.43 0.98
C SER A 167 6.36 -20.80 -0.26
N VAL A 168 5.61 -20.01 -1.05
CA VAL A 168 6.05 -19.52 -2.36
C VAL A 168 7.37 -18.75 -2.28
N LYS A 169 7.47 -17.82 -1.33
CA LYS A 169 8.67 -16.99 -1.20
C LYS A 169 9.92 -17.82 -0.95
N ALA A 170 9.86 -18.76 -0.01
CA ALA A 170 11.00 -19.62 0.33
C ALA A 170 11.38 -20.53 -0.86
N ARG A 171 10.39 -21.02 -1.61
CA ARG A 171 10.62 -21.85 -2.80
C ARG A 171 11.28 -21.05 -3.93
N ILE A 172 10.87 -19.79 -4.16
CA ILE A 172 11.49 -18.89 -5.14
C ILE A 172 12.94 -18.55 -4.73
N ASP A 173 13.17 -18.24 -3.45
CA ASP A 173 14.48 -17.90 -2.93
C ASP A 173 15.47 -19.08 -3.02
N ALA A 174 14.98 -20.31 -3.07
CA ALA A 174 15.79 -21.53 -3.25
C ALA A 174 16.20 -21.78 -4.72
N CYS A 175 15.53 -21.16 -5.70
CA CYS A 175 15.87 -21.34 -7.11
C CYS A 175 17.22 -20.69 -7.44
N LYS A 176 18.08 -21.42 -8.15
CA LYS A 176 19.44 -20.99 -8.49
C LYS A 176 19.53 -20.33 -9.86
N ASN A 177 18.60 -20.62 -10.75
CA ASN A 177 18.56 -20.15 -12.12
C ASN A 177 17.14 -19.99 -12.64
N TYR A 178 17.01 -19.47 -13.87
CA TYR A 178 15.72 -19.18 -14.50
C TYR A 178 14.95 -20.47 -14.86
N GLU A 179 15.64 -21.54 -15.19
CA GLU A 179 14.99 -22.81 -15.55
C GLU A 179 14.30 -23.44 -14.32
N GLU A 180 14.98 -23.43 -13.17
CA GLU A 180 14.41 -23.88 -11.89
C GLU A 180 13.21 -23.03 -11.49
N LEU A 181 13.29 -21.70 -11.69
CA LEU A 181 12.17 -20.79 -11.40
C LEU A 181 10.96 -21.08 -12.28
N ASN A 182 11.15 -21.27 -13.59
CA ASN A 182 10.05 -21.60 -14.50
C ASN A 182 9.40 -22.94 -14.14
N ALA A 183 10.19 -23.96 -13.89
CA ALA A 183 9.66 -25.26 -13.45
C ALA A 183 8.88 -25.15 -12.15
N LEU A 184 9.35 -24.33 -11.19
CA LEU A 184 8.63 -24.05 -9.95
C LEU A 184 7.31 -23.33 -10.21
N MET A 185 7.27 -22.34 -11.11
CA MET A 185 6.04 -21.61 -11.46
C MET A 185 5.00 -22.52 -12.08
N ASP A 186 5.42 -23.41 -13.01
CA ASP A 186 4.52 -24.40 -13.60
C ASP A 186 3.97 -25.37 -12.54
N GLN A 187 4.80 -25.82 -11.61
CA GLN A 187 4.39 -26.68 -10.52
C GLN A 187 3.39 -25.98 -9.58
N LEU A 188 3.65 -24.72 -9.20
CA LEU A 188 2.74 -23.92 -8.37
C LEU A 188 1.37 -23.74 -9.04
N MET A 189 1.36 -23.49 -10.34
CA MET A 189 0.11 -23.37 -11.10
C MET A 189 -0.69 -24.68 -11.11
N ILE A 190 -0.03 -25.82 -11.22
CA ILE A 190 -0.68 -27.14 -11.13
C ILE A 190 -1.23 -27.38 -9.71
N GLU A 191 -0.43 -27.11 -8.68
CA GLU A 191 -0.81 -27.25 -7.28
C GLU A 191 -2.07 -26.40 -6.95
N LEU A 192 -2.08 -25.12 -7.34
CA LEU A 192 -3.21 -24.20 -7.10
C LEU A 192 -4.46 -24.63 -7.89
N ARG A 193 -4.31 -24.99 -9.17
CA ARG A 193 -5.43 -25.47 -10.01
C ARG A 193 -6.04 -26.75 -9.46
N SER A 194 -5.25 -27.65 -8.92
CA SER A 194 -5.75 -28.89 -8.32
C SER A 194 -6.67 -28.64 -7.13
N GLN A 195 -6.39 -27.58 -6.34
CA GLN A 195 -7.23 -27.21 -5.21
C GLN A 195 -8.51 -26.46 -5.65
N SER A 196 -8.41 -25.54 -6.61
CA SER A 196 -9.56 -24.78 -7.11
C SER A 196 -10.56 -25.66 -7.88
N ASN A 197 -10.10 -26.63 -8.65
CA ASN A 197 -10.98 -27.54 -9.41
C ASN A 197 -11.78 -28.49 -8.52
N THR A 198 -11.31 -28.79 -7.32
CA THR A 198 -12.03 -29.65 -6.38
C THR A 198 -13.23 -28.92 -5.79
N ASP A 199 -13.10 -27.60 -5.56
CA ASP A 199 -14.17 -26.80 -4.94
C ASP A 199 -15.26 -26.37 -5.94
N ILE A 200 -14.93 -26.11 -7.20
CA ILE A 200 -15.89 -25.69 -8.23
C ILE A 200 -16.85 -26.83 -8.61
N ARG A 201 -16.37 -28.08 -8.58
CA ARG A 201 -17.20 -29.24 -8.92
C ARG A 201 -18.24 -29.60 -7.89
N ASP A 202 -18.01 -29.26 -6.63
CA ASP A 202 -18.94 -29.56 -5.53
C ASP A 202 -20.08 -28.55 -5.39
N TYR A 203 -20.06 -27.46 -6.20
CA TYR A 203 -21.07 -26.39 -6.19
C TYR A 203 -21.92 -26.31 -7.48
N THR A 204 -21.64 -27.14 -8.48
CA THR A 204 -22.50 -27.32 -9.68
C THR A 204 -23.32 -28.58 -9.60
#